data_d0e66db5f08418fe7d624e94c0f5b638
#
_entry.id   d0e66db5f08418fe7d624e94c0f5b638
#
_cell.length_a   1.000
_cell.length_b   1.000
_cell.length_c   1.000
_cell.angle_alpha   90.00
_cell.angle_beta   90.00
_cell.angle_gamma   90.00
#
_symmetry.space_group_name_H-M   'P 1'
#
loop_
_entity.id
_entity.type
_entity.pdbx_description
1 polymer ?
#
loop_
_entity_poly.entity_id
_entity_poly.type
_entity_poly.pdbx_seq_one_letter_code
_entity_poly.pdbx_strand_id
1 'polypeptide(L)'
;WFFLCSPNNPTGNNLDRREMEKLLDTFQGLVIIDEAYSDFSDAPSFLADLDKYPNLIVFQTFSKAWGCAAIRLGMAFASKEIISIFSKIKYPYNVNLLTQKEAVMMLHRHYEVERWVKSLLEERTRLVNEFVELPCCEKIYPTDANFFLAKVTDAKKYIIIGR
;
A
#
# COMPACT_ATOMS: atom_id res chain seq x y z
N TRP A 1 13.26 13.87 6.90
CA TRP A 1 12.07 13.02 6.75
C TRP A 1 12.46 11.62 6.26
N PHE A 2 11.70 10.62 6.70
CA PHE A 2 11.75 9.27 6.14
C PHE A 2 10.51 9.02 5.30
N PHE A 3 10.68 8.30 4.18
CA PHE A 3 9.57 7.81 3.35
C PHE A 3 9.72 6.29 3.22
N LEU A 4 8.75 5.54 3.75
CA LEU A 4 8.80 4.09 3.90
C LEU A 4 7.50 3.49 3.37
N CYS A 5 7.55 2.30 2.76
CA CYS A 5 6.36 1.60 2.26
C CYS A 5 6.07 0.36 3.11
N SER A 6 4.79 0.16 3.48
CA SER A 6 4.34 -1.01 4.24
C SER A 6 2.91 -1.41 3.86
N PRO A 7 2.70 -2.53 3.15
CA PRO A 7 3.70 -3.42 2.55
C PRO A 7 4.56 -2.75 1.48
N ASN A 8 5.84 -3.16 1.39
CA ASN A 8 6.80 -2.55 0.47
C ASN A 8 6.71 -3.15 -0.94
N ASN A 9 6.80 -2.32 -1.95
CA ASN A 9 6.97 -2.74 -3.34
C ASN A 9 8.44 -2.47 -3.76
N PRO A 10 9.22 -3.48 -4.22
CA PRO A 10 8.78 -4.78 -4.75
C PRO A 10 8.87 -5.98 -3.79
N THR A 11 9.29 -5.81 -2.56
CA THR A 11 9.61 -6.93 -1.67
C THR A 11 8.39 -7.60 -1.04
N GLY A 12 7.24 -6.93 -0.97
CA GLY A 12 5.96 -7.45 -0.51
C GLY A 12 5.76 -7.47 1.01
N ASN A 13 6.80 -7.29 1.80
CA ASN A 13 6.75 -7.41 3.26
C ASN A 13 6.29 -6.13 3.96
N ASN A 14 5.66 -6.28 5.10
CA ASN A 14 5.44 -5.19 6.05
C ASN A 14 6.74 -4.74 6.73
N LEU A 15 6.73 -3.52 7.24
CA LEU A 15 7.74 -3.03 8.17
C LEU A 15 7.52 -3.64 9.57
N ASP A 16 8.62 -3.83 10.30
CA ASP A 16 8.53 -4.25 11.70
C ASP A 16 7.89 -3.14 12.54
N ARG A 17 6.77 -3.45 13.17
CA ARG A 17 5.97 -2.48 13.93
C ARG A 17 6.75 -1.84 15.07
N ARG A 18 7.54 -2.63 15.80
CA ARG A 18 8.30 -2.15 16.97
C ARG A 18 9.43 -1.22 16.56
N GLU A 19 10.12 -1.54 15.45
CA GLU A 19 11.17 -0.67 14.91
C GLU A 19 10.58 0.65 14.38
N MET A 20 9.39 0.61 13.79
CA MET A 20 8.69 1.82 13.36
C MET A 20 8.25 2.68 14.54
N GLU A 21 7.74 2.10 15.62
CA GLU A 21 7.39 2.82 16.85
C GLU A 21 8.62 3.49 17.47
N LYS A 22 9.76 2.80 17.54
CA LYS A 22 11.02 3.41 17.99
C LYS A 22 11.46 4.59 17.11
N LEU A 23 11.33 4.44 15.79
CA LEU A 23 11.65 5.52 14.86
C LEU A 23 10.75 6.73 15.10
N LEU A 24 9.44 6.51 15.24
CA LEU A 24 8.44 7.56 15.49
C LEU A 24 8.67 8.28 16.83
N ASP A 25 9.10 7.54 17.86
CA ASP A 25 9.39 8.09 19.19
C ASP A 25 10.70 8.92 19.22
N THR A 26 11.71 8.57 18.43
CA THR A 26 13.05 9.14 18.53
C THR A 26 13.39 10.15 17.45
N PHE A 27 12.80 10.03 16.26
CA PHE A 27 13.13 10.89 15.13
C PHE A 27 12.37 12.21 15.19
N GLN A 28 13.11 13.32 15.15
CA GLN A 28 12.58 14.69 15.27
C GLN A 28 12.05 15.28 13.95
N GLY A 29 11.88 14.46 12.91
CA GLY A 29 11.37 14.87 11.61
C GLY A 29 10.12 14.08 11.22
N LEU A 30 9.60 14.34 10.02
CA LEU A 30 8.42 13.66 9.52
C LEU A 30 8.74 12.20 9.10
N VAL A 31 7.88 11.28 9.48
CA VAL A 31 7.89 9.88 9.03
C VAL A 31 6.65 9.66 8.19
N ILE A 32 6.86 9.30 6.92
CA ILE A 32 5.80 9.04 5.95
C ILE A 32 5.74 7.54 5.70
N ILE A 33 4.60 6.92 5.92
CA ILE A 33 4.35 5.51 5.65
C ILE A 33 3.36 5.42 4.49
N ASP A 34 3.81 4.85 3.38
CA ASP A 34 2.96 4.57 2.22
C ASP A 34 2.32 3.19 2.41
N GLU A 35 1.03 3.19 2.69
CA GLU A 35 0.18 2.02 2.87
C GLU A 35 -0.62 1.67 1.60
N ALA A 36 -0.11 1.94 0.40
CA ALA A 36 -0.83 1.67 -0.84
C ALA A 36 -1.28 0.20 -0.99
N TYR A 37 -0.67 -0.73 -0.28
CA TYR A 37 -0.97 -2.16 -0.30
C TYR A 37 -1.52 -2.70 1.03
N SER A 38 -1.84 -1.85 2.00
CA SER A 38 -2.29 -2.27 3.34
C SER A 38 -3.60 -3.05 3.33
N ASP A 39 -4.51 -2.79 2.38
CA ASP A 39 -5.76 -3.54 2.24
C ASP A 39 -5.55 -5.06 1.96
N PHE A 40 -4.34 -5.47 1.55
CA PHE A 40 -3.98 -6.87 1.31
C PHE A 40 -3.28 -7.53 2.51
N SER A 41 -3.04 -6.79 3.57
CA SER A 41 -2.29 -7.22 4.75
C SER A 41 -3.19 -7.40 5.97
N ASP A 42 -2.89 -8.41 6.78
CA ASP A 42 -3.54 -8.60 8.08
C ASP A 42 -2.93 -7.71 9.18
N ALA A 43 -1.81 -7.02 8.90
CA ALA A 43 -1.18 -6.13 9.86
C ALA A 43 -2.04 -4.87 10.09
N PRO A 44 -2.13 -4.38 11.33
CA PRO A 44 -2.86 -3.15 11.63
C PRO A 44 -2.25 -1.95 10.90
N SER A 45 -3.10 -1.11 10.30
CA SER A 45 -2.68 0.16 9.70
C SER A 45 -2.10 1.11 10.74
N PHE A 46 -1.12 1.91 10.33
CA PHE A 46 -0.57 3.01 11.14
C PHE A 46 -1.54 4.19 11.29
N LEU A 47 -2.69 4.18 10.62
CA LEU A 47 -3.77 5.14 10.85
C LEU A 47 -4.22 5.17 12.32
N ALA A 48 -4.18 4.03 13.01
CA ALA A 48 -4.54 3.93 14.43
C ALA A 48 -3.58 4.69 15.37
N ASP A 49 -2.40 5.06 14.89
CA ASP A 49 -1.36 5.70 15.68
C ASP A 49 -1.22 7.22 15.44
N LEU A 50 -2.05 7.80 14.57
CA LEU A 50 -1.97 9.23 14.23
C LEU A 50 -2.12 10.15 15.44
N ASP A 51 -2.95 9.77 16.41
CA ASP A 51 -3.14 10.54 17.64
C ASP A 51 -1.93 10.45 18.58
N LYS A 52 -1.16 9.35 18.50
CA LYS A 52 0.04 9.13 19.32
C LYS A 52 1.27 9.82 18.74
N TYR A 53 1.40 9.85 17.42
CA TYR A 53 2.59 10.33 16.72
C TYR A 53 2.29 11.55 15.83
N PRO A 54 2.47 12.77 16.32
CA PRO A 54 2.16 14.00 15.57
C PRO A 54 3.06 14.21 14.34
N ASN A 55 4.19 13.50 14.24
CA ASN A 55 5.12 13.50 13.12
C ASN A 55 4.86 12.40 12.08
N LEU A 56 3.82 11.57 12.28
CA LEU A 56 3.41 10.52 11.36
C LEU A 56 2.51 11.07 10.24
N ILE A 57 2.78 10.62 9.02
CA ILE A 57 1.91 10.79 7.86
C ILE A 57 1.67 9.41 7.26
N VAL A 58 0.41 9.05 7.02
CA VAL A 58 0.04 7.81 6.36
C VAL A 58 -0.56 8.12 5.00
N PHE A 59 -0.05 7.47 3.95
CA PHE A 59 -0.60 7.54 2.60
C PHE A 59 -1.39 6.29 2.27
N GLN A 60 -2.56 6.47 1.66
CA GLN A 60 -3.37 5.39 1.09
C GLN A 60 -3.89 5.77 -0.29
N THR A 61 -4.42 4.81 -1.06
CA THR A 61 -4.82 5.05 -2.44
C THR A 61 -6.02 4.19 -2.86
N PHE A 62 -6.85 4.73 -3.74
CA PHE A 62 -7.86 3.97 -4.46
C PHE A 62 -7.32 3.15 -5.64
N SER A 63 -6.02 3.26 -5.94
CA SER A 63 -5.43 2.69 -7.17
C SER A 63 -5.19 1.19 -7.13
N LYS A 64 -5.14 0.57 -5.93
CA LYS A 64 -4.74 -0.83 -5.74
C LYS A 64 -5.95 -1.72 -5.40
N ALA A 65 -6.19 -2.01 -4.16
CA ALA A 65 -7.29 -2.89 -3.73
C ALA A 65 -8.68 -2.43 -4.21
N TRP A 66 -8.89 -1.13 -4.27
CA TRP A 66 -10.14 -0.51 -4.72
C TRP A 66 -10.34 -0.55 -6.25
N GLY A 67 -9.34 -1.00 -7.03
CA GLY A 67 -9.46 -1.13 -8.49
C GLY A 67 -9.61 0.18 -9.26
N CYS A 68 -9.45 1.32 -8.62
CA CYS A 68 -9.76 2.65 -9.17
C CYS A 68 -8.52 3.43 -9.62
N ALA A 69 -7.53 2.77 -10.22
CA ALA A 69 -6.30 3.44 -10.66
C ALA A 69 -6.53 4.59 -11.65
N ALA A 70 -7.59 4.51 -12.47
CA ALA A 70 -7.93 5.50 -13.49
C ALA A 70 -8.37 6.85 -12.91
N ILE A 71 -8.97 6.89 -11.71
CA ILE A 71 -9.43 8.14 -11.09
C ILE A 71 -8.32 8.97 -10.47
N ARG A 72 -7.10 8.45 -10.37
CA ARG A 72 -5.89 9.14 -9.86
C ARG A 72 -6.09 9.76 -8.48
N LEU A 73 -6.66 8.99 -7.53
CA LEU A 73 -6.97 9.47 -6.19
C LEU A 73 -6.13 8.74 -5.14
N GLY A 74 -5.46 9.53 -4.31
CA GLY A 74 -4.76 9.10 -3.09
C GLY A 74 -5.17 9.99 -1.92
N MET A 75 -4.83 9.55 -0.72
CA MET A 75 -5.17 10.19 0.53
C MET A 75 -3.93 10.33 1.39
N ALA A 76 -3.85 11.44 2.14
CA ALA A 76 -2.85 11.66 3.17
C ALA A 76 -3.56 11.89 4.51
N PHE A 77 -3.18 11.14 5.51
CA PHE A 77 -3.68 11.23 6.87
C PHE A 77 -2.53 11.66 7.79
N ALA A 78 -2.74 12.66 8.60
CA ALA A 78 -1.74 13.21 9.51
C ALA A 78 -2.39 14.06 10.59
N SER A 79 -1.57 14.63 11.51
CA SER A 79 -2.02 15.62 12.47
C SER A 79 -2.68 16.84 11.80
N LYS A 80 -3.54 17.56 12.53
CA LYS A 80 -4.22 18.75 12.02
C LYS A 80 -3.24 19.82 11.54
N GLU A 81 -2.11 19.95 12.21
CA GLU A 81 -1.03 20.89 11.91
C GLU A 81 -0.44 20.59 10.51
N ILE A 82 -0.09 19.32 10.25
CA ILE A 82 0.44 18.88 8.95
C ILE A 82 -0.60 19.07 7.85
N ILE A 83 -1.84 18.64 8.09
CA ILE A 83 -2.94 18.79 7.11
C ILE A 83 -3.23 20.27 6.81
N SER A 84 -3.12 21.15 7.80
CA SER A 84 -3.25 22.60 7.59
C SER A 84 -2.18 23.13 6.62
N ILE A 85 -0.93 22.65 6.74
CA ILE A 85 0.15 23.03 5.82
C ILE A 85 -0.15 22.49 4.40
N PHE A 86 -0.52 21.22 4.26
CA PHE A 86 -0.89 20.64 2.97
C PHE A 86 -2.04 21.40 2.29
N SER A 87 -3.04 21.83 3.08
CA SER A 87 -4.18 22.58 2.58
C SER A 87 -3.81 23.96 2.03
N LYS A 88 -2.73 24.56 2.54
CA LYS A 88 -2.22 25.87 2.04
C LYS A 88 -1.46 25.75 0.72
N ILE A 89 -0.81 24.60 0.46
CA ILE A 89 0.07 24.43 -0.70
C ILE A 89 -0.56 23.63 -1.82
N LYS A 90 -1.63 22.84 -1.54
CA LYS A 90 -2.32 22.07 -2.57
C LYS A 90 -3.06 22.98 -3.56
N TYR A 91 -3.20 22.54 -4.81
CA TYR A 91 -4.04 23.24 -5.78
C TYR A 91 -5.50 23.24 -5.35
N PRO A 92 -6.25 24.36 -5.55
CA PRO A 92 -7.64 24.49 -5.13
C PRO A 92 -8.57 23.42 -5.70
N TYR A 93 -8.36 23.03 -6.96
CA TYR A 93 -9.18 22.08 -7.71
C TYR A 93 -8.42 20.78 -8.02
N ASN A 94 -7.66 20.27 -7.07
CA ASN A 94 -6.79 19.10 -7.25
C ASN A 94 -7.56 17.79 -7.51
N VAL A 95 -8.84 17.69 -7.12
CA VAL A 95 -9.70 16.53 -7.35
C VAL A 95 -10.96 16.99 -8.10
N ASN A 96 -11.12 16.53 -9.33
CA ASN A 96 -12.28 16.88 -10.14
C ASN A 96 -13.57 16.19 -9.65
N LEU A 97 -14.74 16.70 -10.07
CA LEU A 97 -16.04 16.23 -9.61
C LEU A 97 -16.32 14.76 -9.98
N LEU A 98 -15.86 14.29 -11.15
CA LEU A 98 -16.06 12.90 -11.56
C LEU A 98 -15.28 11.95 -10.66
N THR A 99 -14.04 12.28 -10.35
CA THR A 99 -13.22 11.54 -9.39
C THR A 99 -13.87 11.47 -7.99
N GLN A 100 -14.42 12.61 -7.52
CA GLN A 100 -15.12 12.65 -6.22
C GLN A 100 -16.36 11.75 -6.21
N LYS A 101 -17.19 11.80 -7.25
CA LYS A 101 -18.39 10.97 -7.38
C LYS A 101 -18.04 9.48 -7.41
N GLU A 102 -17.03 9.11 -8.20
CA GLU A 102 -16.57 7.73 -8.30
C GLU A 102 -16.03 7.21 -6.96
N ALA A 103 -15.21 8.01 -6.28
CA ALA A 103 -14.69 7.63 -4.96
C ALA A 103 -15.79 7.40 -3.93
N VAL A 104 -16.80 8.29 -3.88
CA VAL A 104 -17.94 8.14 -2.97
C VAL A 104 -18.73 6.87 -3.32
N MET A 105 -18.98 6.61 -4.60
CA MET A 105 -19.66 5.40 -5.04
C MET A 105 -18.90 4.14 -4.62
N MET A 106 -17.57 4.12 -4.78
CA MET A 106 -16.74 2.99 -4.37
C MET A 106 -16.72 2.78 -2.86
N LEU A 107 -16.72 3.85 -2.06
CA LEU A 107 -16.82 3.74 -0.59
C LEU A 107 -18.13 3.06 -0.16
N HIS A 108 -19.23 3.29 -0.85
CA HIS A 108 -20.48 2.57 -0.60
C HIS A 108 -20.44 1.09 -1.01
N ARG A 109 -19.47 0.71 -1.83
CA ARG A 109 -19.25 -0.67 -2.30
C ARG A 109 -18.08 -1.38 -1.60
N HIS A 110 -17.65 -0.92 -0.43
CA HIS A 110 -16.49 -1.47 0.30
C HIS A 110 -16.54 -3.00 0.48
N TYR A 111 -17.73 -3.58 0.71
CA TYR A 111 -17.92 -5.03 0.82
C TYR A 111 -17.58 -5.80 -0.47
N GLU A 112 -17.68 -5.17 -1.64
CA GLU A 112 -17.22 -5.77 -2.89
C GLU A 112 -15.69 -5.76 -2.96
N VAL A 113 -15.06 -4.67 -2.52
CA VAL A 113 -13.60 -4.55 -2.42
C VAL A 113 -13.03 -5.63 -1.49
N GLU A 114 -13.64 -5.83 -0.33
CA GLU A 114 -13.24 -6.90 0.60
C GLU A 114 -13.30 -8.29 -0.06
N ARG A 115 -14.35 -8.57 -0.85
CA ARG A 115 -14.43 -9.83 -1.61
C ARG A 115 -13.34 -9.95 -2.67
N TRP A 116 -13.03 -8.87 -3.40
CA TRP A 116 -11.96 -8.86 -4.40
C TRP A 116 -10.59 -9.07 -3.75
N VAL A 117 -10.34 -8.39 -2.65
CA VAL A 117 -9.11 -8.58 -1.85
C VAL A 117 -8.97 -10.03 -1.44
N LYS A 118 -10.01 -10.63 -0.87
CA LYS A 118 -10.01 -12.04 -0.47
C LYS A 118 -9.68 -12.96 -1.64
N SER A 119 -10.36 -12.78 -2.79
CA SER A 119 -10.11 -13.59 -3.98
C SER A 119 -8.69 -13.42 -4.52
N LEU A 120 -8.13 -12.21 -4.48
CA LEU A 120 -6.75 -11.94 -4.89
C LEU A 120 -5.73 -12.61 -3.96
N LEU A 121 -5.99 -12.63 -2.66
CA LEU A 121 -5.11 -13.29 -1.68
C LEU A 121 -5.16 -14.81 -1.80
N GLU A 122 -6.34 -15.37 -2.06
CA GLU A 122 -6.51 -16.81 -2.36
C GLU A 122 -5.73 -17.19 -3.62
N GLU A 123 -5.85 -16.39 -4.68
CA GLU A 123 -5.13 -16.60 -5.94
C GLU A 123 -3.62 -16.42 -5.78
N ARG A 124 -3.17 -15.42 -5.01
CA ARG A 124 -1.75 -15.26 -4.66
C ARG A 124 -1.20 -16.52 -3.98
N THR A 125 -1.95 -17.08 -3.02
CA THR A 125 -1.54 -18.29 -2.31
C THR A 125 -1.45 -19.49 -3.26
N ARG A 126 -2.44 -19.68 -4.14
CA ARG A 126 -2.43 -20.70 -5.17
C ARG A 126 -1.20 -20.55 -6.08
N LEU A 127 -0.97 -19.34 -6.58
CA LEU A 127 0.15 -19.05 -7.49
C LEU A 127 1.51 -19.27 -6.82
N VAL A 128 1.68 -18.89 -5.56
CA VAL A 128 2.92 -19.14 -4.80
C VAL A 128 3.20 -20.64 -4.70
N ASN A 129 2.18 -21.43 -4.36
CA ASN A 129 2.31 -22.90 -4.25
C ASN A 129 2.67 -23.55 -5.58
N GLU A 130 2.12 -23.08 -6.69
CA GLU A 130 2.47 -23.62 -8.02
C GLU A 130 3.84 -23.11 -8.49
N PHE A 131 4.17 -21.85 -8.20
CA PHE A 131 5.43 -21.25 -8.66
C PHE A 131 6.65 -21.88 -7.99
N VAL A 132 6.55 -22.29 -6.72
CA VAL A 132 7.66 -22.93 -5.99
C VAL A 132 8.06 -24.27 -6.60
N GLU A 133 7.13 -24.97 -7.27
CA GLU A 133 7.38 -26.25 -7.94
C GLU A 133 8.06 -26.10 -9.30
N LEU A 134 8.19 -24.86 -9.82
CA LEU A 134 8.82 -24.65 -11.12
C LEU A 134 10.35 -24.84 -11.03
N PRO A 135 10.97 -25.53 -12.00
CA PRO A 135 12.43 -25.77 -12.00
C PRO A 135 13.27 -24.49 -12.00
N CYS A 136 12.71 -23.37 -12.38
CA CYS A 136 13.39 -22.08 -12.39
C CYS A 136 13.30 -21.34 -11.05
N CYS A 137 12.44 -21.75 -10.14
CA CYS A 137 12.26 -21.09 -8.86
C CYS A 137 13.36 -21.51 -7.88
N GLU A 138 14.16 -20.54 -7.42
CA GLU A 138 15.15 -20.77 -6.38
C GLU A 138 14.62 -20.45 -4.98
N LYS A 139 13.79 -19.38 -4.87
CA LYS A 139 13.23 -18.92 -3.61
C LYS A 139 12.04 -17.99 -3.85
N ILE A 140 11.00 -18.13 -3.03
CA ILE A 140 9.93 -17.15 -2.88
C ILE A 140 10.10 -16.43 -1.54
N TYR A 141 10.01 -15.11 -1.54
CA TYR A 141 10.07 -14.30 -0.33
C TYR A 141 8.67 -14.14 0.26
N PRO A 142 8.54 -14.09 1.60
CA PRO A 142 7.26 -13.80 2.26
C PRO A 142 6.66 -12.48 1.77
N THR A 143 5.33 -12.42 1.70
CA THR A 143 4.63 -11.22 1.24
C THR A 143 3.33 -10.99 1.99
N ASP A 144 3.04 -9.72 2.27
CA ASP A 144 1.80 -9.20 2.84
C ASP A 144 0.99 -8.39 1.81
N ALA A 145 1.49 -8.31 0.55
CA ALA A 145 0.85 -7.61 -0.57
C ALA A 145 0.10 -8.58 -1.50
N ASN A 146 -0.50 -8.09 -2.59
CA ASN A 146 -1.16 -8.90 -3.62
C ASN A 146 -0.20 -9.42 -4.70
N PHE A 147 1.10 -9.30 -4.48
CA PHE A 147 2.18 -9.82 -5.33
C PHE A 147 3.24 -10.49 -4.45
N PHE A 148 4.19 -11.19 -5.04
CA PHE A 148 5.34 -11.74 -4.33
C PHE A 148 6.63 -11.55 -5.11
N LEU A 149 7.74 -11.54 -4.39
CA LEU A 149 9.08 -11.53 -4.96
C LEU A 149 9.60 -12.97 -5.02
N ALA A 150 10.06 -13.38 -6.21
CA ALA A 150 10.69 -14.68 -6.42
C ALA A 150 12.12 -14.49 -6.96
N LYS A 151 13.06 -15.29 -6.43
CA LYS A 151 14.38 -15.46 -7.02
C LYS A 151 14.32 -16.63 -8.01
N VAL A 152 14.73 -16.40 -9.24
CA VAL A 152 14.75 -17.40 -10.32
C VAL A 152 16.15 -17.52 -10.92
N THR A 153 16.45 -18.67 -11.55
CA THR A 153 17.77 -18.97 -12.14
C THR A 153 18.21 -18.00 -13.22
N ASP A 154 17.26 -17.48 -14.02
CA ASP A 154 17.52 -16.48 -15.08
C ASP A 154 16.31 -15.56 -15.25
N ALA A 155 16.28 -14.45 -14.52
CA ALA A 155 15.18 -13.49 -14.56
C ALA A 155 14.95 -12.90 -15.97
N LYS A 156 15.99 -12.71 -16.76
CA LYS A 156 15.88 -12.14 -18.12
C LYS A 156 15.07 -13.02 -19.06
N LYS A 157 15.15 -14.34 -18.87
CA LYS A 157 14.42 -15.33 -19.69
C LYS A 157 12.90 -15.28 -19.45
N TYR A 158 12.47 -14.75 -18.29
CA TYR A 158 11.06 -14.74 -17.86
C TYR A 158 10.43 -13.35 -17.86
N ILE A 159 11.14 -12.33 -18.39
CA ILE A 159 10.55 -11.00 -18.55
C ILE A 159 9.52 -11.05 -19.68
N ILE A 160 8.24 -10.96 -19.31
CA ILE A 160 7.15 -10.73 -20.26
C ILE A 160 7.01 -9.22 -20.42
N ILE A 161 7.46 -8.70 -21.56
CA ILE A 161 7.18 -7.30 -21.92
C ILE A 161 5.74 -7.26 -22.40
N GLY A 162 4.82 -6.82 -21.52
CA GLY A 162 3.44 -6.53 -21.90
C GLY A 162 3.44 -5.38 -22.92
N ARG A 163 2.81 -5.60 -24.07
CA ARG A 163 2.50 -4.56 -25.06
C ARG A 163 1.16 -3.93 -24.73
#